data_715587eb895357bcf223603c42dc3c17
#
_entry.id   715587eb895357bcf223603c42dc3c17
#
_cell.length_a   1.000
_cell.length_b   1.000
_cell.length_c   1.000
_cell.angle_alpha   90.00
_cell.angle_beta   90.00
_cell.angle_gamma   90.00
#
_symmetry.space_group_name_H-M   'P 1'
#
loop_
_entity.id
_entity.type
_entity.pdbx_description
1 polymer ?
#
loop_
_entity_poly.entity_id
_entity_poly.type
_entity_poly.pdbx_seq_one_letter_code
_entity_poly.pdbx_strand_id
1 'polypeptide(L)'
;MPADRATPMQSSTSEGGGEDQLLAEAARLRALPAFPGAVREYTVGLMRFREAPRLINKLTSYDARFRVNGYLLYLHADRERFGPDGGATYGRLYDLCTRRSEVSPRSLKTTLALLKLTGFVQSVRSESDRRSKFYRPTARMF
;
A
#
# COMPACT_ATOMS: atom_id res chain seq x y z
N MET A 1 15.46 -58.02 7.59
CA MET A 1 15.95 -56.91 6.79
C MET A 1 14.93 -56.58 5.70
N PRO A 2 14.31 -55.45 5.70
CA PRO A 2 13.95 -54.80 4.43
C PRO A 2 14.44 -53.37 4.36
N ALA A 3 14.80 -52.99 3.15
CA ALA A 3 15.49 -51.85 2.68
C ALA A 3 14.73 -50.51 2.88
N ASP A 4 15.51 -49.59 3.32
CA ASP A 4 15.28 -48.15 3.40
C ASP A 4 14.96 -47.56 1.99
N ARG A 5 13.75 -47.04 1.81
CA ARG A 5 13.38 -46.26 0.62
C ARG A 5 13.45 -44.77 0.98
N ALA A 6 14.60 -44.19 0.71
CA ALA A 6 14.74 -42.74 0.68
C ALA A 6 13.88 -42.18 -0.47
N THR A 7 12.86 -41.39 -0.13
CA THR A 7 12.07 -40.59 -1.06
C THR A 7 12.84 -39.30 -1.35
N PRO A 8 13.13 -38.97 -2.61
CA PRO A 8 13.76 -37.69 -2.94
C PRO A 8 12.77 -36.58 -2.69
N MET A 9 13.15 -35.63 -1.85
CA MET A 9 12.50 -34.36 -1.61
C MET A 9 12.57 -33.52 -2.89
N GLN A 10 11.47 -33.43 -3.63
CA GLN A 10 11.34 -32.52 -4.76
C GLN A 10 11.25 -31.09 -4.21
N SER A 11 12.35 -30.37 -4.31
CA SER A 11 12.40 -28.91 -4.15
C SER A 11 11.68 -28.28 -5.33
N SER A 12 10.44 -27.82 -5.12
CA SER A 12 9.67 -27.06 -6.11
C SER A 12 10.25 -25.65 -6.23
N THR A 13 11.01 -25.43 -7.27
CA THR A 13 11.45 -24.12 -7.81
C THR A 13 10.24 -23.39 -8.41
N SER A 14 9.49 -22.63 -7.61
CA SER A 14 8.42 -21.72 -8.10
C SER A 14 8.75 -20.23 -7.91
N GLU A 15 9.99 -19.88 -7.60
CA GLU A 15 10.37 -18.49 -7.33
C GLU A 15 10.68 -17.63 -8.58
N GLY A 16 10.97 -18.24 -9.75
CA GLY A 16 11.34 -17.50 -10.96
C GLY A 16 10.22 -16.72 -11.65
N GLY A 17 8.98 -17.17 -11.53
CA GLY A 17 7.86 -16.55 -12.28
C GLY A 17 7.43 -15.16 -11.80
N GLY A 18 7.62 -14.86 -10.51
CA GLY A 18 7.23 -13.58 -9.92
C GLY A 18 8.21 -12.44 -10.26
N GLU A 19 9.49 -12.75 -10.31
CA GLU A 19 10.54 -11.77 -10.61
C GLU A 19 10.50 -11.35 -12.08
N ASP A 20 10.36 -12.29 -13.00
CA ASP A 20 10.21 -12.03 -14.43
C ASP A 20 8.98 -11.19 -14.73
N GLN A 21 7.86 -11.43 -14.03
CA GLN A 21 6.65 -10.66 -14.18
C GLN A 21 6.82 -9.22 -13.68
N LEU A 22 7.51 -9.02 -12.56
CA LEU A 22 7.82 -7.69 -12.02
C LEU A 22 8.76 -6.90 -12.95
N LEU A 23 9.77 -7.56 -13.51
CA LEU A 23 10.69 -6.94 -14.46
C LEU A 23 9.96 -6.53 -15.74
N ALA A 24 9.07 -7.37 -16.26
CA ALA A 24 8.25 -7.07 -17.43
C ALA A 24 7.30 -5.87 -17.17
N GLU A 25 6.66 -5.82 -15.99
CA GLU A 25 5.81 -4.69 -15.60
C GLU A 25 6.62 -3.40 -15.43
N ALA A 26 7.81 -3.48 -14.82
CA ALA A 26 8.71 -2.35 -14.69
C ALA A 26 9.19 -1.81 -16.05
N ALA A 27 9.49 -2.70 -17.00
CA ALA A 27 9.85 -2.32 -18.36
C ALA A 27 8.71 -1.61 -19.09
N ARG A 28 7.48 -2.11 -18.93
CA ARG A 28 6.25 -1.46 -19.47
C ARG A 28 6.06 -0.05 -18.91
N LEU A 29 6.20 0.12 -17.59
CA LEU A 29 6.06 1.43 -16.96
C LEU A 29 7.12 2.41 -17.45
N ARG A 30 8.38 1.96 -17.59
CA ARG A 30 9.48 2.81 -18.10
C ARG A 30 9.26 3.25 -19.54
N ALA A 31 8.56 2.47 -20.35
CA ALA A 31 8.24 2.80 -21.73
C ALA A 31 7.12 3.86 -21.88
N LEU A 32 6.40 4.17 -20.82
CA LEU A 32 5.35 5.20 -20.86
C LEU A 32 5.97 6.61 -20.98
N PRO A 33 5.52 7.45 -21.94
CA PRO A 33 6.03 8.81 -22.10
C PRO A 33 5.91 9.68 -20.83
N ALA A 34 4.88 9.43 -20.02
CA ALA A 34 4.64 10.15 -18.76
C ALA A 34 5.54 9.66 -17.59
N PHE A 35 6.25 8.54 -17.74
CA PHE A 35 7.01 7.91 -16.64
C PHE A 35 8.10 8.82 -16.06
N PRO A 36 8.95 9.51 -16.85
CA PRO A 36 9.97 10.40 -16.29
C PRO A 36 9.37 11.57 -15.48
N GLY A 37 8.25 12.12 -15.95
CA GLY A 37 7.52 13.16 -15.23
C GLY A 37 6.97 12.66 -13.90
N ALA A 38 6.31 11.52 -13.90
CA ALA A 38 5.77 10.90 -12.69
C ALA A 38 6.87 10.55 -11.67
N VAL A 39 8.02 10.05 -12.13
CA VAL A 39 9.17 9.78 -11.24
C VAL A 39 9.70 11.06 -10.61
N ARG A 40 9.82 12.15 -11.40
CA ARG A 40 10.26 13.46 -10.88
C ARG A 40 9.28 13.98 -9.81
N GLU A 41 7.99 13.98 -10.09
CA GLU A 41 6.97 14.43 -9.14
C GLU A 41 6.96 13.59 -7.86
N TYR A 42 7.05 12.27 -8.01
CA TYR A 42 7.17 11.36 -6.87
C TYR A 42 8.41 11.66 -6.03
N THR A 43 9.57 11.84 -6.66
CA THR A 43 10.83 12.13 -5.97
C THR A 43 10.76 13.46 -5.21
N VAL A 44 10.26 14.53 -5.87
CA VAL A 44 10.07 15.83 -5.22
C VAL A 44 9.08 15.73 -4.07
N GLY A 45 7.96 15.02 -4.26
CA GLY A 45 6.98 14.77 -3.21
C GLY A 45 7.59 14.01 -2.02
N LEU A 46 8.40 13.00 -2.28
CA LEU A 46 9.09 12.22 -1.25
C LEU A 46 10.11 13.06 -0.47
N MET A 47 10.85 13.95 -1.14
CA MET A 47 11.79 14.86 -0.48
C MET A 47 11.04 15.86 0.42
N ARG A 48 9.98 16.49 -0.08
CA ARG A 48 9.11 17.37 0.72
C ARG A 48 8.50 16.63 1.91
N PHE A 49 8.08 15.39 1.72
CA PHE A 49 7.56 14.54 2.78
C PHE A 49 8.62 14.27 3.88
N ARG A 50 9.89 14.11 3.51
CA ARG A 50 11.00 13.94 4.47
C ARG A 50 11.34 15.23 5.22
N GLU A 51 11.11 16.37 4.62
CA GLU A 51 11.24 17.70 5.25
C GLU A 51 10.04 18.02 6.18
N ALA A 52 8.96 17.24 6.06
CA ALA A 52 7.77 17.38 6.87
C ALA A 52 8.02 17.14 8.38
N PRO A 53 7.09 17.53 9.25
CA PRO A 53 7.26 17.43 10.69
C PRO A 53 7.76 16.06 11.14
N ARG A 54 8.70 16.02 12.09
CA ARG A 54 9.32 14.81 12.64
C ARG A 54 8.33 13.70 13.00
N LEU A 55 7.07 14.06 13.26
CA LEU A 55 6.00 13.14 13.61
C LEU A 55 5.62 12.24 12.42
N ILE A 56 5.48 12.79 11.20
CA ILE A 56 5.18 12.01 9.99
C ILE A 56 6.32 11.03 9.70
N ASN A 57 7.57 11.51 9.75
CA ASN A 57 8.72 10.65 9.53
C ASN A 57 8.76 9.48 10.52
N LYS A 58 8.40 9.73 11.77
CA LYS A 58 8.33 8.69 12.81
C LYS A 58 7.18 7.71 12.60
N LEU A 59 6.04 8.20 12.09
CA LEU A 59 4.89 7.35 11.75
C LEU A 59 5.12 6.46 10.53
N THR A 60 5.97 6.90 9.60
CA THR A 60 6.28 6.18 8.35
C THR A 60 7.63 5.48 8.36
N SER A 61 8.38 5.54 9.48
CA SER A 61 9.72 4.94 9.60
C SER A 61 9.74 3.41 9.49
N TYR A 62 8.62 2.75 9.71
CA TYR A 62 8.48 1.30 9.54
C TYR A 62 7.89 0.98 8.17
N ASP A 63 8.47 0.03 7.47
CA ASP A 63 8.06 -0.39 6.12
C ASP A 63 6.53 -0.68 6.03
N ALA A 64 5.99 -1.44 6.96
CA ALA A 64 4.56 -1.72 7.00
C ALA A 64 3.69 -0.45 7.09
N ARG A 65 4.11 0.55 7.88
CA ARG A 65 3.38 1.82 7.99
C ARG A 65 3.50 2.65 6.74
N PHE A 66 4.69 2.67 6.13
CA PHE A 66 4.92 3.36 4.86
C PHE A 66 4.01 2.79 3.76
N ARG A 67 3.91 1.47 3.65
CA ARG A 67 3.04 0.79 2.68
C ARG A 67 1.56 1.10 2.92
N VAL A 68 1.10 1.06 4.17
CA VAL A 68 -0.30 1.44 4.50
C VAL A 68 -0.60 2.87 4.08
N ASN A 69 0.32 3.81 4.33
CA ASN A 69 0.17 5.21 3.90
C ASN A 69 0.12 5.32 2.37
N GLY A 70 1.03 4.63 1.67
CA GLY A 70 1.05 4.60 0.21
C GLY A 70 -0.27 4.09 -0.38
N TYR A 71 -0.80 2.98 0.12
CA TYR A 71 -2.09 2.45 -0.35
C TYR A 71 -3.27 3.35 -0.01
N LEU A 72 -3.24 4.00 1.16
CA LEU A 72 -4.27 4.96 1.53
C LEU A 72 -4.30 6.15 0.56
N LEU A 73 -3.14 6.71 0.25
CA LEU A 73 -2.99 7.81 -0.71
C LEU A 73 -3.37 7.37 -2.13
N TYR A 74 -2.95 6.18 -2.56
CA TYR A 74 -3.32 5.59 -3.84
C TYR A 74 -4.84 5.48 -3.99
N LEU A 75 -5.51 4.85 -3.03
CA LEU A 75 -6.97 4.69 -3.06
C LEU A 75 -7.70 6.04 -2.96
N HIS A 76 -7.12 7.02 -2.30
CA HIS A 76 -7.68 8.36 -2.23
C HIS A 76 -7.54 9.13 -3.54
N ALA A 77 -6.36 9.04 -4.19
CA ALA A 77 -6.10 9.70 -5.47
C ALA A 77 -6.93 9.09 -6.61
N ASP A 78 -7.09 7.77 -6.60
CA ASP A 78 -7.79 7.01 -7.65
C ASP A 78 -9.27 6.72 -7.29
N ARG A 79 -9.84 7.56 -6.40
CA ARG A 79 -11.21 7.34 -5.91
C ARG A 79 -12.26 7.30 -7.02
N GLU A 80 -12.09 8.07 -8.07
CA GLU A 80 -13.03 8.15 -9.20
C GLU A 80 -13.10 6.83 -9.97
N ARG A 81 -11.99 6.10 -10.09
CA ARG A 81 -11.93 4.78 -10.70
C ARG A 81 -12.79 3.74 -9.98
N PHE A 82 -13.01 3.93 -8.69
CA PHE A 82 -13.79 3.01 -7.85
C PHE A 82 -15.26 3.41 -7.69
N GLY A 83 -15.75 4.37 -8.48
CA GLY A 83 -17.13 4.84 -8.50
C GLY A 83 -17.47 5.84 -7.38
N PRO A 84 -18.76 6.16 -7.18
CA PRO A 84 -19.21 7.19 -6.23
C PRO A 84 -18.80 6.88 -4.79
N ASP A 85 -18.67 5.60 -4.44
CA ASP A 85 -18.13 5.13 -3.17
C ASP A 85 -16.62 4.83 -3.24
N GLY A 86 -15.93 5.47 -4.17
CA GLY A 86 -14.48 5.34 -4.34
C GLY A 86 -13.71 5.87 -3.14
N GLY A 87 -12.53 5.29 -2.91
CA GLY A 87 -11.63 5.72 -1.84
C GLY A 87 -11.18 4.60 -0.91
N ALA A 88 -10.44 4.98 0.12
CA ALA A 88 -9.79 4.08 1.04
C ALA A 88 -10.76 3.56 2.10
N THR A 89 -11.43 2.44 1.85
CA THR A 89 -12.15 1.68 2.89
C THR A 89 -11.19 0.72 3.60
N TYR A 90 -11.59 0.26 4.79
CA TYR A 90 -10.80 -0.76 5.51
C TYR A 90 -10.62 -2.04 4.68
N GLY A 91 -11.69 -2.51 4.01
CA GLY A 91 -11.62 -3.73 3.18
C GLY A 91 -10.64 -3.60 2.03
N ARG A 92 -10.68 -2.49 1.28
CA ARG A 92 -9.73 -2.24 0.17
C ARG A 92 -8.29 -2.12 0.65
N LEU A 93 -8.07 -1.42 1.75
CA LEU A 93 -6.75 -1.32 2.37
C LEU A 93 -6.26 -2.69 2.85
N TYR A 94 -7.14 -3.48 3.46
CA TYR A 94 -6.84 -4.83 3.90
C TYR A 94 -6.43 -5.73 2.73
N ASP A 95 -7.19 -5.71 1.64
CA ASP A 95 -6.89 -6.50 0.44
C ASP A 95 -5.53 -6.13 -0.18
N LEU A 96 -5.23 -4.84 -0.30
CA LEU A 96 -3.94 -4.39 -0.83
C LEU A 96 -2.78 -4.74 0.11
N CYS A 97 -2.97 -4.56 1.41
CA CYS A 97 -1.95 -4.85 2.41
C CYS A 97 -1.63 -6.34 2.51
N THR A 98 -2.66 -7.21 2.51
CA THR A 98 -2.47 -8.65 2.70
C THR A 98 -2.05 -9.36 1.43
N ARG A 99 -2.59 -8.97 0.26
CA ARG A 99 -2.28 -9.64 -1.01
C ARG A 99 -0.97 -9.20 -1.65
N ARG A 100 -0.55 -7.94 -1.43
CA ARG A 100 0.59 -7.34 -2.15
C ARG A 100 1.81 -7.01 -1.30
N SER A 101 1.67 -6.92 0.01
CA SER A 101 2.74 -6.32 0.81
C SER A 101 2.99 -6.96 2.18
N GLU A 102 2.39 -8.09 2.47
CA GLU A 102 2.61 -8.85 3.72
C GLU A 102 2.38 -8.03 5.01
N VAL A 103 1.63 -6.92 4.91
CA VAL A 103 1.29 -6.13 6.09
C VAL A 103 0.24 -6.84 6.91
N SER A 104 0.55 -7.16 8.16
CA SER A 104 -0.39 -7.85 9.03
C SER A 104 -1.65 -7.00 9.31
N PRO A 105 -2.82 -7.63 9.52
CA PRO A 105 -4.06 -6.92 9.90
C PRO A 105 -3.90 -6.06 11.16
N ARG A 106 -3.05 -6.50 12.10
CA ARG A 106 -2.73 -5.74 13.31
C ARG A 106 -1.97 -4.46 12.98
N SER A 107 -0.96 -4.55 12.13
CA SER A 107 -0.17 -3.39 11.68
C SER A 107 -1.05 -2.37 10.95
N LEU A 108 -1.95 -2.84 10.07
CA LEU A 108 -2.92 -1.99 9.37
C LEU A 108 -3.81 -1.23 10.37
N LYS A 109 -4.46 -1.95 11.31
CA LYS A 109 -5.33 -1.34 12.32
C LYS A 109 -4.58 -0.32 13.18
N THR A 110 -3.39 -0.68 13.66
CA THR A 110 -2.58 0.21 14.49
C THR A 110 -2.15 1.47 13.72
N THR A 111 -1.74 1.33 12.46
CA THR A 111 -1.35 2.46 11.62
C THR A 111 -2.53 3.40 11.38
N LEU A 112 -3.69 2.88 11.01
CA LEU A 112 -4.90 3.69 10.81
C LEU A 112 -5.35 4.40 12.10
N ALA A 113 -5.23 3.74 13.24
CA ALA A 113 -5.55 4.35 14.54
C ALA A 113 -4.58 5.51 14.86
N LEU A 114 -3.27 5.33 14.64
CA LEU A 114 -2.27 6.36 14.82
C LEU A 114 -2.48 7.55 13.88
N LEU A 115 -2.76 7.31 12.59
CA LEU A 115 -3.04 8.36 11.62
C LEU A 115 -4.28 9.17 11.98
N LYS A 116 -5.30 8.53 12.52
CA LYS A 116 -6.51 9.21 13.03
C LYS A 116 -6.20 10.03 14.28
N LEU A 117 -5.49 9.45 15.24
CA LEU A 117 -5.14 10.11 16.50
C LEU A 117 -4.29 11.36 16.26
N THR A 118 -3.39 11.31 15.29
CA THR A 118 -2.52 12.43 14.92
C THR A 118 -3.18 13.45 14.00
N GLY A 119 -4.42 13.18 13.56
CA GLY A 119 -5.18 14.05 12.68
C GLY A 119 -4.71 14.07 11.23
N PHE A 120 -3.86 13.13 10.80
CA PHE A 120 -3.46 13.00 9.40
C PHE A 120 -4.55 12.37 8.54
N VAL A 121 -5.41 11.57 9.14
CA VAL A 121 -6.52 10.89 8.47
C VAL A 121 -7.79 11.10 9.26
N GLN A 122 -8.88 11.36 8.56
CA GLN A 122 -10.21 11.38 9.12
C GLN A 122 -11.06 10.22 8.59
N SER A 123 -12.00 9.76 9.41
CA SER A 123 -12.96 8.74 8.99
C SER A 123 -14.28 9.43 8.63
N VAL A 124 -14.70 9.26 7.37
CA VAL A 124 -15.94 9.82 6.83
C VAL A 124 -16.89 8.68 6.50
N ARG A 125 -18.17 8.83 6.83
CA ARG A 125 -19.19 7.86 6.44
C ARG A 125 -19.57 8.07 4.97
N SER A 126 -19.90 7.00 4.26
CA SER A 126 -20.50 7.11 2.94
C SER A 126 -21.90 7.73 3.04
N GLU A 127 -22.24 8.54 2.05
CA GLU A 127 -23.60 9.07 1.90
C GLU A 127 -24.56 8.00 1.37
N SER A 128 -24.05 7.12 0.48
CA SER A 128 -24.82 6.03 -0.12
C SER A 128 -24.97 4.81 0.78
N ASP A 129 -23.95 4.50 1.60
CA ASP A 129 -23.95 3.38 2.53
C ASP A 129 -23.41 3.81 3.91
N ARG A 130 -24.30 4.06 4.85
CA ARG A 130 -23.97 4.47 6.24
C ARG A 130 -23.10 3.45 7.00
N ARG A 131 -22.99 2.21 6.52
CA ARG A 131 -22.14 1.16 7.10
C ARG A 131 -20.70 1.29 6.65
N SER A 132 -20.48 1.86 5.45
CA SER A 132 -19.15 2.05 4.89
C SER A 132 -18.49 3.30 5.45
N LYS A 133 -17.24 3.14 5.91
CA LYS A 133 -16.38 4.22 6.40
C LYS A 133 -15.19 4.36 5.48
N PHE A 134 -14.91 5.59 5.06
CA PHE A 134 -13.73 5.95 4.26
C PHE A 134 -12.70 6.65 5.12
N TYR A 135 -11.44 6.34 4.86
CA TYR A 135 -10.30 7.03 5.41
C TYR A 135 -9.85 8.10 4.41
N ARG A 136 -9.96 9.36 4.79
CA ARG A 136 -9.54 10.49 3.95
C ARG A 136 -8.32 11.18 4.56
N PRO A 137 -7.24 11.39 3.78
CA PRO A 137 -6.14 12.24 4.19
C PRO A 137 -6.65 13.65 4.49
N THR A 138 -6.08 14.28 5.51
CA THR A 138 -6.35 15.69 5.83
C THR A 138 -5.26 16.58 5.23
N ALA A 139 -5.47 17.90 5.21
CA ALA A 139 -4.45 18.86 4.77
C ALA A 139 -3.14 18.78 5.57
N ARG A 140 -3.16 18.20 6.77
CA ARG A 140 -1.93 17.97 7.57
C ARG A 140 -1.02 16.88 7.00
N MET A 141 -1.54 16.06 6.08
CA MET A 141 -0.79 14.97 5.48
C MET A 141 0.00 15.41 4.24
N PHE A 142 -0.38 16.54 3.65
CA PHE A 142 0.25 17.19 2.51
C PHE A 142 0.91 18.50 2.96
#